data_419a869745ff70764289afbc46c9dc54
#
_entry.id   419a869745ff70764289afbc46c9dc54
#
_cell.length_a   1.000
_cell.length_b   1.000
_cell.length_c   1.000
_cell.angle_alpha   90.00
_cell.angle_beta   90.00
_cell.angle_gamma   90.00
#
_symmetry.space_group_name_H-M   'P 1'
#
loop_
_entity.id
_entity.type
_entity.pdbx_description
1 polymer ?
#
loop_
_entity_poly.entity_id
_entity_poly.type
_entity_poly.pdbx_seq_one_letter_code
_entity_poly.pdbx_strand_id
1 'polypeptide(L)'
;MAFPIYLTYEEKEYDDGNQGSSGTEKGSKTKTDRINSGTALWRRAKSELKDDDYYEFYKQLSHDSDAPLHYIHTRAEGTMEYSTLFFIPKKAPSDLYNVDYKPGVKLYVKRVFITDDDKDLMPVWLRFVRGIIDSEDLPLNVSREILQQNKILLNIKNTSVKKLLSEFKQMADAASGTDEAKEKWETFIEQFNRPLKEGLYQDFGNRDAIQELVRFKSTAVEGWTSFADYVSRMKSDQKHIYYITGGGAVSGGEKTLRASPLLEAYRAKEIEVLIMDDEIDDLVIPTLHSYRKETPGADGKSESQTWELKAVNRSGADEELGEKKNKAAEKEAKPVIEKIKKALGDRVKEVKLSRRLHDSPSCIVADENDPSIQMAQMLKAMGQTSMPDVKPILEVNGDHPIVAGLKDIDDEERIADIAGVLLDQALLVEGIKLNDPAGFVKRLNRLLVK
;
A
#
# COMPACT_ATOMS: atom_id res chain seq x y z
N MET A 1 -31.61 21.36 10.63
CA MET A 1 -32.89 22.10 10.77
C MET A 1 -32.85 23.27 9.81
N ALA A 2 -33.94 23.51 9.07
CA ALA A 2 -33.97 24.59 8.05
C ALA A 2 -34.25 25.98 8.63
N PHE A 3 -34.52 26.08 9.93
CA PHE A 3 -34.87 27.33 10.59
C PHE A 3 -33.86 27.67 11.69
N PRO A 4 -33.58 28.97 11.91
CA PRO A 4 -32.77 29.39 13.02
C PRO A 4 -33.49 29.14 14.35
N ILE A 5 -32.72 28.63 15.32
CA ILE A 5 -33.19 28.42 16.68
C ILE A 5 -32.51 29.49 17.53
N TYR A 6 -33.29 30.18 18.33
CA TYR A 6 -32.80 31.18 19.27
C TYR A 6 -33.00 30.66 20.71
N LEU A 7 -31.96 30.76 21.50
CA LEU A 7 -32.00 30.50 22.94
C LEU A 7 -32.03 31.83 23.67
N THR A 8 -33.09 32.06 24.45
CA THR A 8 -33.18 33.19 25.33
C THR A 8 -32.94 32.74 26.77
N TYR A 9 -31.95 33.36 27.42
CA TYR A 9 -31.57 33.04 28.81
C TYR A 9 -31.20 34.28 29.58
N GLU A 10 -31.23 34.18 30.90
CA GLU A 10 -30.83 35.26 31.79
C GLU A 10 -29.37 35.06 32.19
N GLU A 11 -28.52 36.03 31.82
CA GLU A 11 -27.12 36.10 32.20
C GLU A 11 -27.05 36.95 33.49
N LYS A 12 -26.51 36.36 34.56
CA LYS A 12 -26.35 37.06 35.85
C LYS A 12 -25.03 37.84 35.79
N GLU A 13 -25.11 39.15 35.99
CA GLU A 13 -23.93 39.99 36.16
C GLU A 13 -23.50 40.00 37.64
N TYR A 14 -22.25 39.59 37.88
CA TYR A 14 -21.59 39.66 39.18
C TYR A 14 -20.68 40.86 39.24
N ASP A 15 -20.63 41.58 40.36
CA ASP A 15 -19.70 42.66 40.58
C ASP A 15 -18.30 42.07 40.90
N ASP A 16 -17.28 42.34 40.05
CA ASP A 16 -15.89 42.00 40.31
C ASP A 16 -15.27 42.92 41.37
N GLY A 17 -15.95 43.06 42.50
CA GLY A 17 -15.46 43.79 43.64
C GLY A 17 -14.36 43.05 44.38
N ASN A 18 -13.16 43.63 44.32
CA ASN A 18 -11.96 43.47 45.15
C ASN A 18 -12.00 42.34 46.20
N GLN A 19 -11.01 41.44 46.12
CA GLN A 19 -10.68 40.29 46.97
C GLN A 19 -11.39 40.27 48.35
N GLY A 20 -12.37 39.38 48.52
CA GLY A 20 -12.72 38.92 49.85
C GLY A 20 -14.20 38.81 50.25
N SER A 21 -15.19 39.02 49.39
CA SER A 21 -16.61 38.76 49.75
C SER A 21 -17.40 38.23 48.54
N SER A 22 -18.34 37.31 48.82
CA SER A 22 -19.31 36.74 47.87
C SER A 22 -19.94 37.84 47.03
N GLY A 23 -19.66 37.84 45.67
CA GLY A 23 -20.18 38.84 44.76
C GLY A 23 -21.70 38.96 44.87
N THR A 24 -22.17 40.17 45.06
CA THR A 24 -23.61 40.51 45.09
C THR A 24 -24.11 40.53 43.64
N GLU A 25 -25.21 39.82 43.37
CA GLU A 25 -25.91 39.88 42.07
C GLU A 25 -26.33 41.32 41.76
N LYS A 26 -25.83 41.89 40.68
CA LYS A 26 -26.09 43.25 40.24
C LYS A 26 -27.31 43.38 39.32
N GLY A 27 -27.76 42.29 38.81
CA GLY A 27 -28.93 42.20 37.92
C GLY A 27 -28.86 41.00 36.96
N SER A 28 -29.98 40.65 36.36
CA SER A 28 -30.01 39.69 35.26
C SER A 28 -30.30 40.44 33.95
N LYS A 29 -29.56 40.09 32.90
CA LYS A 29 -29.77 40.59 31.57
C LYS A 29 -30.27 39.49 30.69
N THR A 30 -31.42 39.66 30.08
CA THR A 30 -31.95 38.69 29.13
C THR A 30 -31.10 38.77 27.86
N LYS A 31 -30.46 37.63 27.49
CA LYS A 31 -29.66 37.51 26.28
C LYS A 31 -30.34 36.51 25.35
N THR A 32 -30.38 36.81 24.08
CA THR A 32 -30.91 35.89 23.04
C THR A 32 -29.83 35.60 22.04
N ASP A 33 -29.35 34.39 22.02
CA ASP A 33 -28.34 33.92 21.11
C ASP A 33 -28.92 32.97 20.08
N ARG A 34 -28.48 33.12 18.84
CA ARG A 34 -28.81 32.15 17.79
C ARG A 34 -27.90 30.94 17.92
N ILE A 35 -28.48 29.78 18.27
CA ILE A 35 -27.73 28.55 18.58
C ILE A 35 -27.47 27.63 17.38
N ASN A 36 -28.08 27.95 16.20
CA ASN A 36 -27.80 27.21 14.98
C ASN A 36 -27.71 28.15 13.77
N SER A 37 -26.98 27.77 12.72
CA SER A 37 -26.91 28.53 11.49
C SER A 37 -28.18 28.44 10.63
N GLY A 38 -29.06 27.46 10.88
CA GLY A 38 -30.26 27.19 10.08
C GLY A 38 -29.96 26.61 8.68
N THR A 39 -28.69 26.52 8.31
CA THR A 39 -28.25 25.99 7.00
C THR A 39 -27.20 24.90 7.23
N ALA A 40 -27.32 23.79 6.53
CA ALA A 40 -26.33 22.72 6.57
C ALA A 40 -24.96 23.23 6.08
N LEU A 41 -23.88 22.90 6.78
CA LEU A 41 -22.54 23.40 6.49
C LEU A 41 -22.13 23.14 5.03
N TRP A 42 -22.39 21.95 4.55
CA TRP A 42 -22.04 21.52 3.17
C TRP A 42 -22.84 22.22 2.06
N ARG A 43 -23.81 23.06 2.43
CA ARG A 43 -24.62 23.88 1.48
C ARG A 43 -24.24 25.34 1.52
N ARG A 44 -23.40 25.75 2.46
CA ARG A 44 -22.91 27.15 2.55
C ARG A 44 -21.81 27.39 1.53
N ALA A 45 -21.66 28.64 1.11
CA ALA A 45 -20.55 29.01 0.24
C ALA A 45 -19.21 28.84 0.97
N LYS A 46 -18.19 28.33 0.26
CA LYS A 46 -16.86 28.15 0.85
C LYS A 46 -16.27 29.44 1.41
N SER A 47 -16.58 30.56 0.78
CA SER A 47 -16.13 31.90 1.21
C SER A 47 -16.70 32.34 2.57
N GLU A 48 -17.76 31.69 3.04
CA GLU A 48 -18.40 31.95 4.34
C GLU A 48 -17.91 31.05 5.45
N LEU A 49 -17.05 30.08 5.14
CA LEU A 49 -16.58 29.05 6.04
C LEU A 49 -15.09 29.21 6.33
N LYS A 50 -14.71 28.96 7.57
CA LYS A 50 -13.32 28.88 8.02
C LYS A 50 -12.94 27.43 8.27
N ASP A 51 -11.64 27.15 8.35
CA ASP A 51 -11.13 25.81 8.65
C ASP A 51 -11.71 25.25 9.95
N ASP A 52 -11.86 26.08 10.99
CA ASP A 52 -12.46 25.68 12.26
C ASP A 52 -13.90 25.18 12.10
N ASP A 53 -14.71 25.77 11.19
CA ASP A 53 -16.07 25.29 10.93
C ASP A 53 -16.05 23.85 10.37
N TYR A 54 -15.10 23.56 9.47
CA TYR A 54 -14.92 22.21 8.93
C TYR A 54 -14.40 21.23 9.96
N TYR A 55 -13.45 21.65 10.83
CA TYR A 55 -12.86 20.79 11.84
C TYR A 55 -13.86 20.41 12.92
N GLU A 56 -14.64 21.37 13.40
CA GLU A 56 -15.73 21.11 14.36
C GLU A 56 -16.79 20.19 13.78
N PHE A 57 -17.16 20.40 12.53
CA PHE A 57 -18.11 19.54 11.83
C PHE A 57 -17.59 18.11 11.66
N TYR A 58 -16.31 17.96 11.31
CA TYR A 58 -15.66 16.65 11.20
C TYR A 58 -15.70 15.89 12.53
N LYS A 59 -15.32 16.55 13.63
CA LYS A 59 -15.36 15.92 14.97
C LYS A 59 -16.75 15.44 15.36
N GLN A 60 -17.78 16.22 15.04
CA GLN A 60 -19.18 15.82 15.28
C GLN A 60 -19.63 14.66 14.37
N LEU A 61 -19.15 14.62 13.13
CA LEU A 61 -19.53 13.60 12.15
C LEU A 61 -18.88 12.25 12.40
N SER A 62 -17.57 12.27 12.71
CA SER A 62 -16.71 11.09 12.84
C SER A 62 -16.55 10.59 14.27
N HIS A 63 -16.91 11.43 15.27
CA HIS A 63 -16.62 11.21 16.69
C HIS A 63 -15.10 11.11 16.98
N ASP A 64 -14.28 11.70 16.11
CA ASP A 64 -12.84 11.82 16.29
C ASP A 64 -12.52 13.06 17.11
N SER A 65 -11.50 12.99 17.96
CA SER A 65 -11.01 14.12 18.75
C SER A 65 -10.05 15.01 17.98
N ASP A 66 -9.36 14.42 16.98
CA ASP A 66 -8.37 15.12 16.18
C ASP A 66 -9.04 15.91 15.03
N ALA A 67 -8.35 16.91 14.49
CA ALA A 67 -8.74 17.54 13.25
C ALA A 67 -8.46 16.61 12.06
N PRO A 68 -9.22 16.72 10.96
CA PRO A 68 -8.94 15.93 9.77
C PRO A 68 -7.62 16.35 9.14
N LEU A 69 -6.94 15.42 8.48
CA LEU A 69 -5.72 15.72 7.71
C LEU A 69 -6.02 16.63 6.52
N HIS A 70 -7.16 16.42 5.87
CA HIS A 70 -7.60 17.21 4.73
C HIS A 70 -9.12 17.16 4.61
N TYR A 71 -9.71 18.20 3.99
CA TYR A 71 -11.13 18.22 3.64
C TYR A 71 -11.34 18.68 2.20
N ILE A 72 -12.44 18.21 1.61
CA ILE A 72 -12.80 18.48 0.22
C ILE A 72 -14.27 18.83 0.17
N HIS A 73 -14.59 20.08 -0.07
CA HIS A 73 -15.95 20.57 -0.20
C HIS A 73 -16.25 20.83 -1.67
N THR A 74 -17.29 20.20 -2.23
CA THR A 74 -17.66 20.36 -3.64
C THR A 74 -19.16 20.63 -3.75
N ARG A 75 -19.51 21.55 -4.61
CA ARG A 75 -20.89 21.80 -5.04
C ARG A 75 -20.94 21.71 -6.55
N ALA A 76 -21.77 20.81 -7.06
CA ALA A 76 -22.04 20.64 -8.47
C ALA A 76 -23.41 21.25 -8.78
N GLU A 77 -23.45 22.07 -9.82
CA GLU A 77 -24.65 22.71 -10.34
C GLU A 77 -24.69 22.46 -11.85
N GLY A 78 -25.88 22.16 -12.39
CA GLY A 78 -26.06 21.90 -13.82
C GLY A 78 -27.03 20.75 -14.06
N THR A 79 -26.65 19.75 -14.84
CA THR A 79 -27.52 18.59 -15.14
C THR A 79 -27.82 17.71 -13.92
N MET A 80 -26.97 17.81 -12.87
CA MET A 80 -27.18 17.20 -11.56
C MET A 80 -26.76 18.17 -10.48
N GLU A 81 -27.61 18.33 -9.47
CA GLU A 81 -27.35 19.20 -8.32
C GLU A 81 -27.02 18.37 -7.09
N TYR A 82 -25.81 18.48 -6.61
CA TYR A 82 -25.39 17.83 -5.36
C TYR A 82 -24.26 18.60 -4.69
N SER A 83 -24.12 18.38 -3.39
CA SER A 83 -22.99 18.85 -2.59
C SER A 83 -22.29 17.66 -1.97
N THR A 84 -20.97 17.70 -1.92
CA THR A 84 -20.16 16.74 -1.16
C THR A 84 -19.23 17.45 -0.22
N LEU A 85 -19.07 16.89 0.96
CA LEU A 85 -18.06 17.32 1.92
C LEU A 85 -17.37 16.07 2.44
N PHE A 86 -16.14 15.86 1.98
CA PHE A 86 -15.32 14.72 2.38
C PHE A 86 -14.18 15.16 3.29
N PHE A 87 -13.82 14.28 4.20
CA PHE A 87 -12.73 14.44 5.12
C PHE A 87 -11.81 13.23 5.05
N ILE A 88 -10.53 13.48 5.13
CA ILE A 88 -9.49 12.47 5.28
C ILE A 88 -9.05 12.51 6.74
N PRO A 89 -9.24 11.45 7.51
CA PRO A 89 -8.78 11.38 8.90
C PRO A 89 -7.27 11.57 8.99
N LYS A 90 -6.78 12.08 10.12
CA LYS A 90 -5.33 12.15 10.38
C LYS A 90 -4.76 10.77 10.72
N LYS A 91 -5.59 9.90 11.32
CA LYS A 91 -5.26 8.50 11.65
C LYS A 91 -6.24 7.55 10.99
N ALA A 92 -5.75 6.40 10.56
CA ALA A 92 -6.62 5.36 10.03
C ALA A 92 -7.63 4.89 11.09
N PRO A 93 -8.93 4.80 10.74
CA PRO A 93 -9.92 4.23 11.63
C PRO A 93 -9.54 2.82 12.09
N SER A 94 -9.78 2.50 13.37
CA SER A 94 -9.40 1.20 13.95
C SER A 94 -10.08 -0.01 13.30
N ASP A 95 -11.23 0.21 12.66
CA ASP A 95 -12.01 -0.81 11.96
C ASP A 95 -11.69 -0.90 10.47
N LEU A 96 -10.71 -0.13 9.97
CA LEU A 96 -10.41 0.02 8.54
C LEU A 96 -10.22 -1.32 7.81
N TYR A 97 -9.65 -2.32 8.48
CA TYR A 97 -9.37 -3.66 7.92
C TYR A 97 -10.33 -4.73 8.41
N ASN A 98 -11.37 -4.36 9.15
CA ASN A 98 -12.39 -5.29 9.58
C ASN A 98 -13.38 -5.58 8.45
N VAL A 99 -13.86 -6.83 8.37
CA VAL A 99 -14.89 -7.23 7.39
C VAL A 99 -16.17 -6.41 7.60
N ASP A 100 -16.48 -6.09 8.85
CA ASP A 100 -17.68 -5.36 9.27
C ASP A 100 -17.40 -3.86 9.52
N TYR A 101 -16.43 -3.28 8.79
CA TYR A 101 -16.17 -1.84 8.89
C TYR A 101 -17.43 -1.01 8.58
N LYS A 102 -17.58 0.11 9.26
CA LYS A 102 -18.68 1.04 9.01
C LYS A 102 -18.29 2.03 7.91
N PRO A 103 -19.15 2.20 6.87
CA PRO A 103 -18.95 3.26 5.87
C PRO A 103 -18.84 4.63 6.54
N GLY A 104 -17.95 5.45 6.02
CA GLY A 104 -17.71 6.79 6.59
C GLY A 104 -18.49 7.89 5.92
N VAL A 105 -19.18 7.60 4.82
CA VAL A 105 -19.91 8.58 4.02
C VAL A 105 -21.40 8.42 4.23
N LYS A 106 -22.09 9.52 4.58
CA LYS A 106 -23.53 9.58 4.80
C LYS A 106 -24.24 10.17 3.59
N LEU A 107 -25.34 9.56 3.22
CA LEU A 107 -26.20 10.06 2.13
C LEU A 107 -27.34 10.91 2.67
N TYR A 108 -27.48 12.09 2.10
CA TYR A 108 -28.63 12.97 2.27
C TYR A 108 -29.31 13.20 0.92
N VAL A 109 -30.61 13.40 0.95
CA VAL A 109 -31.40 13.81 -0.19
C VAL A 109 -32.20 15.03 0.23
N LYS A 110 -31.96 16.16 -0.44
CA LYS A 110 -32.62 17.44 -0.08
C LYS A 110 -32.49 17.78 1.41
N ARG A 111 -31.29 17.53 1.97
CA ARG A 111 -30.94 17.74 3.40
C ARG A 111 -31.62 16.79 4.38
N VAL A 112 -32.35 15.77 3.90
CA VAL A 112 -32.92 14.70 4.71
C VAL A 112 -31.92 13.54 4.76
N PHE A 113 -31.58 13.09 5.95
CA PHE A 113 -30.71 11.91 6.14
C PHE A 113 -31.41 10.65 5.58
N ILE A 114 -30.71 9.90 4.76
CA ILE A 114 -31.20 8.66 4.15
C ILE A 114 -30.51 7.44 4.75
N THR A 115 -29.15 7.40 4.72
CA THR A 115 -28.39 6.25 5.21
C THR A 115 -26.94 6.64 5.54
N ASP A 116 -26.33 5.90 6.47
CA ASP A 116 -24.89 5.93 6.80
C ASP A 116 -24.23 4.55 6.70
N ASP A 117 -24.95 3.56 6.19
CA ASP A 117 -24.53 2.15 6.12
C ASP A 117 -24.49 1.62 4.67
N ASP A 118 -24.38 2.50 3.68
CA ASP A 118 -24.32 2.09 2.27
C ASP A 118 -22.86 2.03 1.80
N LYS A 119 -22.32 0.80 1.67
CA LYS A 119 -20.96 0.52 1.18
C LYS A 119 -20.77 0.84 -0.30
N ASP A 120 -21.86 1.09 -1.04
CA ASP A 120 -21.81 1.42 -2.46
C ASP A 120 -21.60 2.91 -2.74
N LEU A 121 -21.68 3.78 -1.73
CA LEU A 121 -21.43 5.21 -1.87
C LEU A 121 -19.98 5.54 -2.25
N MET A 122 -19.03 4.72 -1.80
CA MET A 122 -17.61 4.82 -2.13
C MET A 122 -17.00 3.45 -2.44
N PRO A 123 -15.96 3.37 -3.30
CA PRO A 123 -15.19 2.13 -3.46
C PRO A 123 -14.58 1.68 -2.13
N VAL A 124 -14.44 0.36 -1.96
CA VAL A 124 -13.89 -0.22 -0.71
C VAL A 124 -12.49 0.30 -0.39
N TRP A 125 -11.67 0.56 -1.39
CA TRP A 125 -10.34 1.09 -1.19
C TRP A 125 -10.31 2.55 -0.70
N LEU A 126 -11.44 3.29 -0.76
CA LEU A 126 -11.64 4.61 -0.16
C LEU A 126 -12.44 4.58 1.15
N ARG A 127 -12.58 3.43 1.80
CA ARG A 127 -13.39 3.25 3.01
C ARG A 127 -12.92 4.08 4.22
N PHE A 128 -11.72 4.65 4.15
CA PHE A 128 -11.22 5.59 5.15
C PHE A 128 -11.83 6.99 5.04
N VAL A 129 -12.43 7.35 3.90
CA VAL A 129 -13.04 8.66 3.68
C VAL A 129 -14.27 8.79 4.58
N ARG A 130 -14.38 9.93 5.25
CA ARG A 130 -15.54 10.32 6.04
C ARG A 130 -16.25 11.47 5.33
N GLY A 131 -17.55 11.63 5.51
CA GLY A 131 -18.20 12.78 4.91
C GLY A 131 -19.67 12.63 4.58
N ILE A 132 -20.09 13.49 3.69
CA ILE A 132 -21.50 13.63 3.28
C ILE A 132 -21.59 13.76 1.76
N ILE A 133 -22.63 13.11 1.23
CA ILE A 133 -23.18 13.35 -0.12
C ILE A 133 -24.62 13.85 0.08
N ASP A 134 -24.98 15.00 -0.48
CA ASP A 134 -26.35 15.53 -0.45
C ASP A 134 -26.81 15.85 -1.88
N SER A 135 -27.77 15.09 -2.39
CA SER A 135 -28.31 15.23 -3.75
C SER A 135 -29.69 15.87 -3.73
N GLU A 136 -29.91 16.83 -4.66
CA GLU A 136 -31.25 17.41 -4.90
C GLU A 136 -32.09 16.57 -5.87
N ASP A 137 -31.46 15.75 -6.70
CA ASP A 137 -32.12 15.04 -7.82
C ASP A 137 -32.60 13.63 -7.43
N LEU A 138 -32.06 13.07 -6.31
CA LEU A 138 -32.55 11.79 -5.84
C LEU A 138 -33.94 11.91 -5.22
N PRO A 139 -34.84 10.92 -5.43
CA PRO A 139 -36.13 10.90 -4.77
C PRO A 139 -36.01 10.61 -3.28
N LEU A 140 -36.85 11.23 -2.43
CA LEU A 140 -36.82 11.04 -0.97
C LEU A 140 -37.27 9.65 -0.51
N ASN A 141 -38.04 8.92 -1.33
CA ASN A 141 -38.53 7.57 -1.01
C ASN A 141 -37.60 6.47 -1.52
N VAL A 142 -36.30 6.71 -1.51
CA VAL A 142 -35.29 5.76 -2.02
C VAL A 142 -35.16 4.60 -1.05
N SER A 143 -35.49 3.38 -1.51
CA SER A 143 -35.11 2.15 -0.80
C SER A 143 -33.67 1.76 -1.13
N ARG A 144 -33.04 0.95 -0.26
CA ARG A 144 -31.66 0.47 -0.45
C ARG A 144 -31.47 -0.22 -1.82
N GLU A 145 -32.45 -0.96 -2.29
CA GLU A 145 -32.41 -1.60 -3.61
C GLU A 145 -32.41 -0.60 -4.78
N ILE A 146 -33.13 0.52 -4.64
CA ILE A 146 -33.17 1.57 -5.65
C ILE A 146 -31.85 2.35 -5.70
N LEU A 147 -31.15 2.50 -4.55
CA LEU A 147 -29.85 3.17 -4.49
C LEU A 147 -28.80 2.44 -5.30
N GLN A 148 -28.74 1.12 -5.23
CA GLN A 148 -27.72 0.29 -5.90
C GLN A 148 -27.78 0.36 -7.44
N GLN A 149 -28.95 0.68 -8.02
CA GLN A 149 -29.15 0.77 -9.47
C GLN A 149 -29.32 2.21 -9.98
N ASN A 150 -29.14 3.20 -9.11
CA ASN A 150 -29.40 4.59 -9.47
C ASN A 150 -28.23 5.22 -10.25
N LYS A 151 -28.47 5.58 -11.52
CA LYS A 151 -27.46 6.21 -12.39
C LYS A 151 -26.95 7.55 -11.84
N ILE A 152 -27.78 8.32 -11.12
CA ILE A 152 -27.38 9.59 -10.51
C ILE A 152 -26.35 9.32 -9.41
N LEU A 153 -26.61 8.35 -8.55
CA LEU A 153 -25.70 7.99 -7.46
C LEU A 153 -24.37 7.44 -7.99
N LEU A 154 -24.42 6.60 -9.04
CA LEU A 154 -23.21 6.10 -9.70
C LEU A 154 -22.37 7.24 -10.30
N ASN A 155 -23.01 8.23 -10.91
CA ASN A 155 -22.31 9.41 -11.44
C ASN A 155 -21.69 10.25 -10.32
N ILE A 156 -22.42 10.49 -9.23
CA ILE A 156 -21.91 11.21 -8.05
C ILE A 156 -20.68 10.47 -7.48
N LYS A 157 -20.78 9.14 -7.31
CA LYS A 157 -19.66 8.28 -6.86
C LYS A 157 -18.44 8.44 -7.76
N ASN A 158 -18.59 8.23 -9.08
CA ASN A 158 -17.48 8.29 -10.02
C ASN A 158 -16.83 9.69 -10.06
N THR A 159 -17.64 10.74 -10.01
CA THR A 159 -17.13 12.12 -9.97
C THR A 159 -16.40 12.41 -8.66
N SER A 160 -16.95 11.92 -7.54
CA SER A 160 -16.34 12.05 -6.22
C SER A 160 -14.98 11.32 -6.14
N VAL A 161 -14.89 10.10 -6.70
CA VAL A 161 -13.62 9.34 -6.76
C VAL A 161 -12.58 10.11 -7.56
N LYS A 162 -12.93 10.61 -8.75
CA LYS A 162 -12.01 11.43 -9.56
C LYS A 162 -11.56 12.69 -8.84
N LYS A 163 -12.48 13.35 -8.12
CA LYS A 163 -12.14 14.55 -7.33
C LYS A 163 -11.19 14.21 -6.19
N LEU A 164 -11.43 13.12 -5.45
CA LEU A 164 -10.54 12.64 -4.39
C LEU A 164 -9.14 12.32 -4.93
N LEU A 165 -9.04 11.58 -6.04
CA LEU A 165 -7.76 11.28 -6.69
C LEU A 165 -7.02 12.54 -7.13
N SER A 166 -7.73 13.52 -7.69
CA SER A 166 -7.15 14.83 -8.06
C SER A 166 -6.61 15.58 -6.84
N GLU A 167 -7.32 15.58 -5.71
CA GLU A 167 -6.88 16.23 -4.47
C GLU A 167 -5.66 15.51 -3.87
N PHE A 168 -5.65 14.18 -3.88
CA PHE A 168 -4.48 13.41 -3.42
C PHE A 168 -3.25 13.68 -4.30
N LYS A 169 -3.45 13.81 -5.61
CA LYS A 169 -2.37 14.20 -6.51
C LYS A 169 -1.84 15.60 -6.19
N GLN A 170 -2.71 16.57 -5.95
CA GLN A 170 -2.29 17.91 -5.53
C GLN A 170 -1.51 17.89 -4.21
N MET A 171 -1.94 17.05 -3.24
CA MET A 171 -1.18 16.85 -1.99
C MET A 171 0.20 16.26 -2.26
N ALA A 172 0.29 15.25 -3.14
CA ALA A 172 1.56 14.63 -3.52
C ALA A 172 2.49 15.62 -4.23
N ASP A 173 1.97 16.40 -5.16
CA ASP A 173 2.73 17.41 -5.91
C ASP A 173 3.22 18.55 -4.99
N ALA A 174 2.40 18.98 -4.03
CA ALA A 174 2.75 20.01 -3.05
C ALA A 174 3.84 19.55 -2.07
N ALA A 175 4.00 18.24 -1.84
CA ALA A 175 4.98 17.68 -0.90
C ALA A 175 6.44 18.02 -1.25
N SER A 176 6.72 18.40 -2.50
CA SER A 176 8.04 18.87 -2.93
C SER A 176 8.30 20.35 -2.60
N GLY A 177 7.30 21.09 -2.11
CA GLY A 177 7.39 22.55 -1.92
C GLY A 177 7.76 22.99 -0.50
N THR A 178 7.09 22.47 0.52
CA THR A 178 7.29 22.86 1.93
C THR A 178 7.36 21.65 2.85
N ASP A 179 8.04 21.80 3.99
CA ASP A 179 8.14 20.73 5.00
C ASP A 179 6.75 20.33 5.55
N GLU A 180 5.85 21.31 5.74
CA GLU A 180 4.48 21.05 6.20
C GLU A 180 3.68 20.21 5.18
N ALA A 181 3.77 20.54 3.89
CA ALA A 181 3.10 19.80 2.84
C ALA A 181 3.70 18.38 2.71
N LYS A 182 5.01 18.24 2.88
CA LYS A 182 5.70 16.96 2.91
C LYS A 182 5.23 16.10 4.08
N GLU A 183 5.22 16.64 5.30
CA GLU A 183 4.73 15.94 6.49
C GLU A 183 3.27 15.50 6.33
N LYS A 184 2.43 16.38 5.77
CA LYS A 184 1.03 16.08 5.48
C LYS A 184 0.89 14.89 4.51
N TRP A 185 1.67 14.88 3.43
CA TRP A 185 1.67 13.80 2.46
C TRP A 185 2.23 12.50 3.04
N GLU A 186 3.33 12.56 3.78
CA GLU A 186 3.92 11.38 4.44
C GLU A 186 2.94 10.77 5.45
N THR A 187 2.27 11.60 6.26
CA THR A 187 1.20 11.16 7.17
C THR A 187 0.08 10.46 6.39
N PHE A 188 -0.34 11.01 5.25
CA PHE A 188 -1.36 10.38 4.41
C PHE A 188 -0.90 9.00 3.90
N ILE A 189 0.32 8.89 3.41
CA ILE A 189 0.87 7.63 2.90
C ILE A 189 1.04 6.59 4.01
N GLU A 190 1.55 6.97 5.17
CA GLU A 190 1.69 6.07 6.32
C GLU A 190 0.36 5.44 6.74
N GLN A 191 -0.73 6.19 6.64
CA GLN A 191 -2.05 5.73 7.08
C GLN A 191 -2.85 5.03 5.98
N PHE A 192 -2.70 5.45 4.72
CA PHE A 192 -3.64 5.07 3.65
C PHE A 192 -3.00 4.49 2.39
N ASN A 193 -1.67 4.28 2.37
CA ASN A 193 -0.99 3.68 1.22
C ASN A 193 -1.53 2.25 0.91
N ARG A 194 -1.76 1.45 1.95
CA ARG A 194 -2.31 0.09 1.77
C ARG A 194 -3.70 0.08 1.14
N PRO A 195 -4.71 0.86 1.59
CA PRO A 195 -5.97 1.00 0.89
C PRO A 195 -5.82 1.49 -0.56
N LEU A 196 -4.90 2.44 -0.84
CA LEU A 196 -4.63 2.86 -2.23
C LEU A 196 -4.10 1.71 -3.08
N LYS A 197 -3.19 0.88 -2.55
CA LYS A 197 -2.69 -0.32 -3.23
C LYS A 197 -3.83 -1.31 -3.53
N GLU A 198 -4.78 -1.50 -2.61
CA GLU A 198 -5.99 -2.30 -2.88
C GLU A 198 -6.76 -1.77 -4.11
N GLY A 199 -6.80 -0.43 -4.28
CA GLY A 199 -7.42 0.22 -5.43
C GLY A 199 -6.81 -0.18 -6.77
N LEU A 200 -5.51 -0.46 -6.81
CA LEU A 200 -4.83 -0.95 -8.02
C LEU A 200 -5.41 -2.27 -8.55
N TYR A 201 -5.91 -3.10 -7.65
CA TYR A 201 -6.53 -4.39 -7.98
C TYR A 201 -8.04 -4.28 -8.19
N GLN A 202 -8.72 -3.37 -7.48
CA GLN A 202 -10.19 -3.30 -7.47
C GLN A 202 -10.76 -2.30 -8.48
N ASP A 203 -10.02 -1.24 -8.83
CA ASP A 203 -10.50 -0.12 -9.64
C ASP A 203 -9.68 0.06 -10.92
N PHE A 204 -9.93 -0.81 -11.89
CA PHE A 204 -9.23 -0.77 -13.19
C PHE A 204 -9.41 0.55 -13.94
N GLY A 205 -10.53 1.24 -13.76
CA GLY A 205 -10.84 2.51 -14.43
C GLY A 205 -10.00 3.68 -13.94
N ASN A 206 -9.52 3.63 -12.70
CA ASN A 206 -8.69 4.67 -12.08
C ASN A 206 -7.26 4.20 -11.79
N ARG A 207 -6.86 3.01 -12.27
CA ARG A 207 -5.57 2.36 -11.96
C ARG A 207 -4.38 3.27 -12.23
N ASP A 208 -4.34 3.94 -13.38
CA ASP A 208 -3.21 4.82 -13.75
C ASP A 208 -3.09 5.99 -12.77
N ALA A 209 -4.22 6.59 -12.37
CA ALA A 209 -4.20 7.66 -11.38
C ALA A 209 -3.77 7.17 -9.99
N ILE A 210 -4.14 5.95 -9.61
CA ILE A 210 -3.74 5.35 -8.33
C ILE A 210 -2.25 4.98 -8.36
N GLN A 211 -1.70 4.51 -9.49
CA GLN A 211 -0.26 4.23 -9.64
C GLN A 211 0.62 5.46 -9.35
N GLU A 212 0.15 6.66 -9.69
CA GLU A 212 0.86 7.92 -9.37
C GLU A 212 0.88 8.24 -7.87
N LEU A 213 -0.06 7.68 -7.10
CA LEU A 213 -0.24 8.00 -5.68
C LEU A 213 0.45 7.01 -4.74
N VAL A 214 0.50 5.73 -5.09
CA VAL A 214 1.10 4.70 -4.24
C VAL A 214 2.60 4.93 -4.04
N ARG A 215 3.08 4.55 -2.87
CA ARG A 215 4.48 4.73 -2.49
C ARG A 215 5.09 3.42 -2.04
N PHE A 216 6.39 3.31 -2.26
CA PHE A 216 7.20 2.15 -1.92
C PHE A 216 8.48 2.60 -1.23
N LYS A 217 9.16 1.67 -0.56
CA LYS A 217 10.55 1.83 -0.16
C LYS A 217 11.47 1.47 -1.32
N SER A 218 12.75 1.82 -1.24
CA SER A 218 13.71 1.56 -2.32
C SER A 218 15.10 1.29 -1.76
N THR A 219 15.93 0.58 -2.52
CA THR A 219 17.33 0.36 -2.17
C THR A 219 18.20 1.61 -2.33
N ALA A 220 17.76 2.60 -3.13
CA ALA A 220 18.54 3.78 -3.48
C ALA A 220 18.25 5.00 -2.62
N VAL A 221 17.04 5.10 -2.05
CA VAL A 221 16.61 6.26 -1.26
C VAL A 221 16.04 5.84 0.09
N GLU A 222 16.19 6.70 1.08
CA GLU A 222 15.48 6.58 2.35
C GLU A 222 14.06 7.13 2.22
N GLY A 223 13.12 6.58 3.00
CA GLY A 223 11.71 7.00 2.99
C GLY A 223 10.92 6.44 1.81
N TRP A 224 9.97 7.22 1.33
CA TRP A 224 9.02 6.83 0.31
C TRP A 224 9.43 7.28 -1.09
N THR A 225 9.18 6.44 -2.08
CA THR A 225 9.37 6.77 -3.52
C THR A 225 8.17 6.33 -4.33
N SER A 226 7.94 6.98 -5.47
CA SER A 226 6.92 6.61 -6.45
C SER A 226 7.54 5.86 -7.64
N PHE A 227 6.70 5.28 -8.50
CA PHE A 227 7.15 4.77 -9.80
C PHE A 227 7.76 5.88 -10.65
N ALA A 228 7.17 7.08 -10.65
CA ALA A 228 7.67 8.22 -11.41
C ALA A 228 9.07 8.66 -10.96
N ASP A 229 9.31 8.69 -9.65
CA ASP A 229 10.62 9.02 -9.07
C ASP A 229 11.66 7.94 -9.38
N TYR A 230 11.27 6.66 -9.27
CA TYR A 230 12.12 5.54 -9.67
C TYR A 230 12.57 5.69 -11.12
N VAL A 231 11.62 5.87 -12.05
CA VAL A 231 11.91 6.04 -13.48
C VAL A 231 12.83 7.23 -13.74
N SER A 232 12.70 8.33 -12.99
CA SER A 232 13.57 9.50 -13.13
C SER A 232 15.04 9.22 -12.75
N ARG A 233 15.29 8.20 -11.93
CA ARG A 233 16.63 7.76 -11.48
C ARG A 233 17.17 6.56 -12.26
N MET A 234 16.35 5.93 -13.11
CA MET A 234 16.77 4.77 -13.91
C MET A 234 17.98 5.06 -14.77
N LYS A 235 18.84 4.07 -14.95
CA LYS A 235 19.93 4.13 -15.93
C LYS A 235 19.36 4.16 -17.35
N SER A 236 20.04 4.82 -18.26
CA SER A 236 19.57 5.02 -19.65
C SER A 236 19.35 3.73 -20.45
N ASP A 237 20.04 2.66 -20.07
CA ASP A 237 19.93 1.32 -20.68
C ASP A 237 18.99 0.38 -19.92
N GLN A 238 18.48 0.80 -18.77
CA GLN A 238 17.55 0.01 -17.96
C GLN A 238 16.16 0.02 -18.58
N LYS A 239 15.55 -1.16 -18.71
CA LYS A 239 14.22 -1.33 -19.36
C LYS A 239 13.08 -1.59 -18.37
N HIS A 240 13.42 -2.11 -17.19
CA HIS A 240 12.44 -2.59 -16.22
C HIS A 240 12.51 -1.83 -14.92
N ILE A 241 11.36 -1.73 -14.24
CA ILE A 241 11.26 -1.35 -12.85
C ILE A 241 11.43 -2.64 -12.05
N TYR A 242 12.54 -2.77 -11.31
CA TYR A 242 12.80 -3.93 -10.49
C TYR A 242 12.17 -3.78 -9.11
N TYR A 243 11.60 -4.86 -8.60
CA TYR A 243 11.02 -4.89 -7.27
C TYR A 243 11.22 -6.22 -6.57
N ILE A 244 11.23 -6.20 -5.24
CA ILE A 244 11.21 -7.38 -4.38
C ILE A 244 9.99 -7.31 -3.46
N THR A 245 9.24 -8.41 -3.37
CA THR A 245 8.13 -8.59 -2.44
C THR A 245 8.45 -9.67 -1.42
N GLY A 246 7.64 -9.81 -0.38
CA GLY A 246 7.70 -10.96 0.51
C GLY A 246 8.22 -10.63 1.91
N GLY A 247 7.92 -9.52 2.42
CA GLY A 247 8.43 -9.10 3.74
C GLY A 247 7.41 -8.86 4.82
N GLY A 248 6.15 -9.18 4.64
CA GLY A 248 5.10 -8.84 5.60
C GLY A 248 5.54 -8.89 7.09
N ALA A 249 4.81 -8.30 7.98
CA ALA A 249 5.20 -8.11 9.40
C ALA A 249 5.75 -9.37 10.10
N VAL A 250 5.37 -10.56 9.62
CA VAL A 250 5.82 -11.87 10.15
C VAL A 250 7.27 -12.20 9.74
N SER A 251 7.77 -11.62 8.64
CA SER A 251 9.07 -11.98 8.03
C SER A 251 10.17 -10.93 8.27
N GLY A 252 9.93 -9.91 9.10
CA GLY A 252 10.90 -8.86 9.40
C GLY A 252 10.87 -7.65 8.47
N GLY A 253 9.91 -7.59 7.53
CA GLY A 253 9.59 -6.42 6.72
C GLY A 253 10.77 -5.88 5.88
N GLU A 254 10.81 -4.56 5.70
CA GLU A 254 11.82 -3.83 4.92
C GLU A 254 13.27 -4.27 5.20
N LYS A 255 13.64 -4.45 6.49
CA LYS A 255 15.01 -4.80 6.88
C LYS A 255 15.46 -6.14 6.30
N THR A 256 14.59 -7.14 6.32
CA THR A 256 14.87 -8.48 5.77
C THR A 256 15.00 -8.40 4.25
N LEU A 257 14.08 -7.73 3.57
CA LEU A 257 14.16 -7.56 2.11
C LEU A 257 15.42 -6.82 1.69
N ARG A 258 15.82 -5.78 2.42
CA ARG A 258 17.08 -5.08 2.18
C ARG A 258 18.31 -5.96 2.37
N ALA A 259 18.27 -6.98 3.22
CA ALA A 259 19.37 -7.90 3.44
C ALA A 259 19.35 -9.11 2.49
N SER A 260 18.35 -9.23 1.60
CA SER A 260 18.19 -10.38 0.72
C SER A 260 19.39 -10.56 -0.23
N PRO A 261 19.92 -11.79 -0.35
CA PRO A 261 20.94 -12.16 -1.34
C PRO A 261 20.51 -11.89 -2.79
N LEU A 262 19.21 -11.88 -3.06
CA LEU A 262 18.67 -11.58 -4.39
C LEU A 262 19.04 -10.19 -4.89
N LEU A 263 19.44 -9.29 -3.99
CA LEU A 263 19.82 -7.91 -4.33
C LEU A 263 21.33 -7.74 -4.60
N GLU A 264 22.17 -8.75 -4.43
CA GLU A 264 23.63 -8.61 -4.54
C GLU A 264 24.07 -8.09 -5.92
N ALA A 265 23.58 -8.71 -7.01
CA ALA A 265 23.92 -8.26 -8.36
C ALA A 265 23.37 -6.87 -8.70
N TYR A 266 22.17 -6.53 -8.18
CA TYR A 266 21.57 -5.21 -8.40
C TYR A 266 22.37 -4.13 -7.68
N ARG A 267 22.85 -4.40 -6.45
CA ARG A 267 23.74 -3.49 -5.72
C ARG A 267 25.09 -3.33 -6.41
N ALA A 268 25.72 -4.44 -6.84
CA ALA A 268 27.00 -4.40 -7.56
C ALA A 268 26.93 -3.57 -8.84
N LYS A 269 25.75 -3.51 -9.46
CA LYS A 269 25.49 -2.71 -10.67
C LYS A 269 24.82 -1.38 -10.39
N GLU A 270 24.64 -1.00 -9.13
CA GLU A 270 23.95 0.23 -8.71
C GLU A 270 22.59 0.38 -9.40
N ILE A 271 21.82 -0.71 -9.50
CA ILE A 271 20.47 -0.71 -10.00
C ILE A 271 19.50 -0.62 -8.80
N GLU A 272 18.64 0.37 -8.82
CA GLU A 272 17.61 0.54 -7.80
C GLU A 272 16.60 -0.61 -7.86
N VAL A 273 16.18 -1.10 -6.69
CA VAL A 273 15.09 -2.08 -6.53
C VAL A 273 14.07 -1.54 -5.54
N LEU A 274 12.79 -1.54 -5.92
CA LEU A 274 11.70 -1.19 -5.01
C LEU A 274 11.53 -2.29 -3.95
N ILE A 275 11.40 -1.88 -2.71
CA ILE A 275 11.14 -2.74 -1.57
C ILE A 275 9.64 -2.66 -1.27
N MET A 276 8.95 -3.73 -1.50
CA MET A 276 7.51 -3.87 -1.34
C MET A 276 7.24 -4.78 -0.15
N ASP A 277 7.17 -4.17 1.02
CA ASP A 277 7.14 -4.84 2.33
C ASP A 277 5.74 -4.97 2.93
N ASP A 278 4.71 -4.54 2.22
CA ASP A 278 3.31 -4.72 2.62
C ASP A 278 2.78 -6.07 2.11
N GLU A 279 2.04 -6.80 2.96
CA GLU A 279 1.43 -8.09 2.60
C GLU A 279 0.55 -8.03 1.35
N ILE A 280 -0.09 -6.88 1.09
CA ILE A 280 -0.93 -6.69 -0.08
C ILE A 280 -0.11 -6.62 -1.39
N ASP A 281 1.17 -6.28 -1.32
CA ASP A 281 2.02 -6.12 -2.50
C ASP A 281 2.17 -7.42 -3.28
N ASP A 282 2.28 -8.57 -2.59
CA ASP A 282 2.35 -9.89 -3.23
C ASP A 282 1.10 -10.24 -4.05
N LEU A 283 -0.06 -9.66 -3.70
CA LEU A 283 -1.32 -9.88 -4.40
C LEU A 283 -1.53 -8.88 -5.54
N VAL A 284 -1.20 -7.62 -5.30
CA VAL A 284 -1.55 -6.50 -6.18
C VAL A 284 -0.51 -6.30 -7.27
N ILE A 285 0.77 -6.26 -6.91
CA ILE A 285 1.83 -5.85 -7.83
C ILE A 285 1.97 -6.81 -9.04
N PRO A 286 1.88 -8.14 -8.89
CA PRO A 286 1.89 -9.02 -10.05
C PRO A 286 0.76 -8.78 -11.07
N THR A 287 -0.33 -8.09 -10.66
CA THR A 287 -1.43 -7.76 -11.58
C THR A 287 -1.21 -6.47 -12.37
N LEU A 288 -0.20 -5.66 -12.00
CA LEU A 288 0.09 -4.39 -12.65
C LEU A 288 0.86 -4.54 -13.96
N HIS A 289 1.68 -5.57 -14.09
CA HIS A 289 2.57 -5.84 -15.23
C HIS A 289 3.47 -4.66 -15.63
N SER A 290 2.98 -3.43 -15.69
CA SER A 290 3.74 -2.27 -16.15
C SER A 290 3.28 -0.97 -15.50
N TYR A 291 4.18 0.01 -15.49
CA TYR A 291 3.91 1.41 -15.20
C TYR A 291 4.00 2.21 -16.49
N ARG A 292 3.01 3.07 -16.73
CA ARG A 292 2.92 3.93 -17.90
C ARG A 292 2.94 5.40 -17.49
N LYS A 293 3.78 6.19 -18.14
CA LYS A 293 3.83 7.64 -17.96
C LYS A 293 3.62 8.35 -19.28
N GLU A 294 2.73 9.33 -19.27
CA GLU A 294 2.54 10.24 -20.39
C GLU A 294 3.41 11.48 -20.19
N THR A 295 4.23 11.81 -21.16
CA THR A 295 5.04 13.02 -21.17
C THR A 295 4.59 13.90 -22.33
N PRO A 296 4.54 15.24 -22.16
CA PRO A 296 4.27 16.14 -23.28
C PRO A 296 5.41 16.02 -24.31
N GLY A 297 5.09 15.54 -25.51
CA GLY A 297 6.04 15.51 -26.63
C GLY A 297 6.29 16.90 -27.19
N ALA A 298 7.40 17.06 -27.90
CA ALA A 298 7.84 18.32 -28.53
C ALA A 298 6.81 18.89 -29.53
N ASP A 299 5.97 18.02 -30.10
CA ASP A 299 4.94 18.36 -31.09
C ASP A 299 3.55 18.62 -30.49
N GLY A 300 3.45 18.75 -29.16
CA GLY A 300 2.17 18.90 -28.46
C GLY A 300 1.33 17.62 -28.40
N LYS A 301 1.85 16.48 -28.86
CA LYS A 301 1.26 15.16 -28.69
C LYS A 301 1.84 14.50 -27.43
N SER A 302 1.01 13.87 -26.63
CA SER A 302 1.51 13.07 -25.50
C SER A 302 2.27 11.86 -26.02
N GLU A 303 3.54 11.73 -25.61
CA GLU A 303 4.31 10.52 -25.78
C GLU A 303 4.11 9.63 -24.56
N SER A 304 3.77 8.37 -24.80
CA SER A 304 3.56 7.40 -23.74
C SER A 304 4.76 6.46 -23.68
N GLN A 305 5.41 6.43 -22.53
CA GLN A 305 6.47 5.48 -22.24
C GLN A 305 5.98 4.46 -21.21
N THR A 306 6.32 3.20 -21.43
CA THR A 306 5.88 2.08 -20.58
C THR A 306 7.09 1.29 -20.12
N TRP A 307 7.15 0.98 -18.82
CA TRP A 307 8.18 0.14 -18.21
C TRP A 307 7.51 -1.08 -17.57
N GLU A 308 8.02 -2.25 -17.88
CA GLU A 308 7.55 -3.49 -17.25
C GLU A 308 8.06 -3.57 -15.80
N LEU A 309 7.22 -4.08 -14.92
CA LEU A 309 7.59 -4.39 -13.54
C LEU A 309 8.17 -5.81 -13.49
N LYS A 310 9.39 -5.96 -12.95
CA LYS A 310 10.09 -7.24 -12.89
C LYS A 310 10.48 -7.62 -11.47
N ALA A 311 9.91 -8.72 -10.98
CA ALA A 311 10.19 -9.23 -9.64
C ALA A 311 11.58 -9.87 -9.57
N VAL A 312 12.46 -9.41 -8.67
CA VAL A 312 13.82 -9.94 -8.53
C VAL A 312 13.84 -11.33 -7.91
N ASN A 313 12.79 -11.75 -7.22
CA ASN A 313 12.64 -13.09 -6.63
C ASN A 313 12.09 -14.15 -7.62
N ARG A 314 12.15 -13.86 -8.93
CA ARG A 314 11.76 -14.77 -10.02
C ARG A 314 12.98 -15.28 -10.77
N SER A 315 12.85 -16.49 -11.30
CA SER A 315 13.84 -17.07 -12.22
C SER A 315 13.91 -16.20 -13.49
N GLY A 316 15.14 -15.96 -14.00
CA GLY A 316 15.35 -15.16 -15.20
C GLY A 316 15.32 -13.64 -15.00
N ALA A 317 15.03 -13.14 -13.80
CA ALA A 317 15.04 -11.70 -13.52
C ALA A 317 16.42 -11.04 -13.72
N ASP A 318 17.48 -11.83 -13.60
CA ASP A 318 18.87 -11.45 -13.73
C ASP A 318 19.45 -11.58 -15.16
N GLU A 319 18.69 -12.10 -16.12
CA GLU A 319 19.19 -12.31 -17.50
C GLU A 319 19.63 -11.01 -18.19
N GLU A 320 18.99 -9.90 -17.85
CA GLU A 320 19.27 -8.58 -18.41
C GLU A 320 20.35 -7.81 -17.64
N LEU A 321 20.80 -8.33 -16.48
CA LEU A 321 21.89 -7.70 -15.73
C LEU A 321 23.25 -7.81 -16.46
N GLY A 322 23.27 -8.36 -17.68
CA GLY A 322 24.38 -8.18 -18.63
C GLY A 322 25.56 -9.13 -18.46
N GLU A 323 25.49 -10.09 -17.56
CA GLU A 323 26.50 -11.16 -17.53
C GLU A 323 26.14 -12.23 -18.56
N LYS A 324 26.95 -12.28 -19.62
CA LYS A 324 26.84 -13.36 -20.62
C LYS A 324 26.97 -14.70 -19.90
N LYS A 325 26.08 -15.64 -20.26
CA LYS A 325 26.23 -17.04 -19.83
C LYS A 325 27.67 -17.48 -20.01
N ASN A 326 28.39 -17.65 -18.92
CA ASN A 326 29.70 -18.24 -18.97
C ASN A 326 29.52 -19.76 -19.11
N LYS A 327 29.40 -20.21 -20.36
CA LYS A 327 29.21 -21.65 -20.68
C LYS A 327 30.31 -22.53 -20.07
N ALA A 328 31.49 -21.98 -19.85
CA ALA A 328 32.58 -22.71 -19.21
C ALA A 328 32.30 -22.92 -17.72
N ALA A 329 31.89 -21.87 -17.00
CA ALA A 329 31.51 -21.94 -15.59
C ALA A 329 30.27 -22.83 -15.38
N GLU A 330 29.27 -22.74 -16.25
CA GLU A 330 28.09 -23.65 -16.20
C GLU A 330 28.49 -25.11 -16.38
N LYS A 331 29.42 -25.40 -17.31
CA LYS A 331 29.93 -26.76 -17.53
C LYS A 331 30.74 -27.27 -16.35
N GLU A 332 31.52 -26.42 -15.74
CA GLU A 332 32.35 -26.77 -14.57
C GLU A 332 31.49 -26.99 -13.31
N ALA A 333 30.44 -26.19 -13.10
CA ALA A 333 29.55 -26.32 -11.95
C ALA A 333 28.55 -27.47 -12.09
N LYS A 334 28.32 -28.01 -13.29
CA LYS A 334 27.30 -29.03 -13.56
C LYS A 334 27.38 -30.24 -12.63
N PRO A 335 28.57 -30.87 -12.37
CA PRO A 335 28.63 -32.01 -11.44
C PRO A 335 28.17 -31.67 -10.02
N VAL A 336 28.52 -30.47 -9.53
CA VAL A 336 28.10 -29.99 -8.20
C VAL A 336 26.61 -29.77 -8.15
N ILE A 337 26.03 -29.12 -9.18
CA ILE A 337 24.58 -28.90 -9.31
C ILE A 337 23.82 -30.23 -9.29
N GLU A 338 24.32 -31.25 -10.03
CA GLU A 338 23.71 -32.59 -10.05
C GLU A 338 23.81 -33.28 -8.68
N LYS A 339 24.95 -33.19 -7.96
CA LYS A 339 25.11 -33.69 -6.58
C LYS A 339 24.07 -33.05 -5.64
N ILE A 340 23.93 -31.72 -5.67
CA ILE A 340 22.98 -30.99 -4.84
C ILE A 340 21.53 -31.38 -5.21
N LYS A 341 21.20 -31.43 -6.50
CA LYS A 341 19.84 -31.80 -6.94
C LYS A 341 19.47 -33.22 -6.53
N LYS A 342 20.41 -34.18 -6.68
CA LYS A 342 20.22 -35.58 -6.23
C LYS A 342 19.94 -35.60 -4.72
N ALA A 343 20.70 -34.87 -3.93
CA ALA A 343 20.58 -34.85 -2.48
C ALA A 343 19.27 -34.20 -1.99
N LEU A 344 18.78 -33.15 -2.66
CA LEU A 344 17.55 -32.46 -2.31
C LEU A 344 16.29 -33.15 -2.84
N GLY A 345 16.40 -33.91 -3.91
CA GLY A 345 15.29 -34.65 -4.52
C GLY A 345 14.11 -33.74 -4.85
N ASP A 346 12.95 -34.08 -4.29
CA ASP A 346 11.68 -33.39 -4.52
C ASP A 346 11.47 -32.09 -3.72
N ARG A 347 12.44 -31.71 -2.86
CA ARG A 347 12.35 -30.46 -2.08
C ARG A 347 12.50 -29.21 -2.94
N VAL A 348 13.12 -29.32 -4.12
CA VAL A 348 13.32 -28.22 -5.06
C VAL A 348 12.84 -28.61 -6.45
N LYS A 349 12.37 -27.65 -7.23
CA LYS A 349 12.02 -27.84 -8.65
C LYS A 349 13.29 -28.10 -9.46
N GLU A 350 14.29 -27.27 -9.27
CA GLU A 350 15.56 -27.29 -9.98
C GLU A 350 16.69 -26.71 -9.10
N VAL A 351 17.95 -27.03 -9.45
CA VAL A 351 19.16 -26.36 -8.92
C VAL A 351 19.88 -25.72 -10.08
N LYS A 352 20.22 -24.45 -9.97
CA LYS A 352 20.89 -23.66 -11.02
C LYS A 352 22.13 -22.95 -10.47
N LEU A 353 23.07 -22.67 -11.38
CA LEU A 353 24.16 -21.72 -11.08
C LEU A 353 23.56 -20.31 -11.06
N SER A 354 23.79 -19.59 -9.97
CA SER A 354 23.34 -18.20 -9.83
C SER A 354 24.23 -17.25 -10.62
N ARG A 355 23.62 -16.18 -11.13
CA ARG A 355 24.32 -15.04 -11.72
C ARG A 355 24.19 -13.79 -10.88
N ARG A 356 23.35 -13.86 -9.83
CA ARG A 356 23.07 -12.74 -8.95
C ARG A 356 23.83 -12.79 -7.63
N LEU A 357 24.36 -13.94 -7.25
CA LEU A 357 25.08 -14.12 -6.00
C LEU A 357 26.56 -13.81 -6.17
N HIS A 358 27.09 -12.99 -5.25
CA HIS A 358 28.50 -12.66 -5.14
C HIS A 358 29.10 -13.14 -3.82
N ASP A 359 28.43 -12.83 -2.69
CA ASP A 359 28.88 -13.13 -1.33
C ASP A 359 28.14 -14.34 -0.73
N SER A 360 26.87 -14.49 -1.05
CA SER A 360 26.02 -15.54 -0.47
C SER A 360 26.20 -16.87 -1.22
N PRO A 361 26.12 -18.04 -0.50
CA PRO A 361 26.29 -19.35 -1.13
C PRO A 361 25.07 -19.83 -1.93
N SER A 362 23.88 -19.36 -1.54
CA SER A 362 22.61 -19.80 -2.17
C SER A 362 21.50 -18.81 -1.95
N CYS A 363 20.53 -18.83 -2.85
CA CYS A 363 19.21 -18.19 -2.70
C CYS A 363 18.14 -19.07 -3.34
N ILE A 364 16.87 -18.74 -3.08
CA ILE A 364 15.75 -19.39 -3.75
C ILE A 364 14.97 -18.37 -4.59
N VAL A 365 14.43 -18.84 -5.71
CA VAL A 365 13.53 -18.07 -6.57
C VAL A 365 12.33 -18.93 -6.94
N ALA A 366 11.20 -18.28 -7.22
CA ALA A 366 10.06 -18.91 -7.83
C ALA A 366 10.28 -19.04 -9.36
N ASP A 367 9.64 -20.02 -9.99
CA ASP A 367 9.58 -20.06 -11.44
C ASP A 367 8.81 -18.84 -11.99
N GLU A 368 9.08 -18.47 -13.23
CA GLU A 368 8.47 -17.28 -13.86
C GLU A 368 6.94 -17.31 -13.80
N ASN A 369 6.33 -18.47 -14.00
CA ASN A 369 4.88 -18.67 -14.08
C ASN A 369 4.24 -19.19 -12.78
N ASP A 370 5.04 -19.52 -11.77
CA ASP A 370 4.51 -20.00 -10.49
C ASP A 370 4.18 -18.82 -9.56
N PRO A 371 3.22 -18.91 -8.63
CA PRO A 371 3.07 -17.91 -7.58
C PRO A 371 4.34 -17.84 -6.72
N SER A 372 4.54 -16.72 -6.01
CA SER A 372 5.62 -16.68 -5.00
C SER A 372 5.37 -17.74 -3.93
N ILE A 373 6.44 -18.22 -3.27
CA ILE A 373 6.30 -19.24 -2.23
C ILE A 373 5.44 -18.71 -1.08
N GLN A 374 5.61 -17.43 -0.73
CA GLN A 374 4.83 -16.73 0.29
C GLN A 374 3.34 -16.69 -0.10
N MET A 375 3.04 -16.31 -1.34
CA MET A 375 1.67 -16.29 -1.86
C MET A 375 1.03 -17.69 -1.84
N ALA A 376 1.78 -18.72 -2.23
CA ALA A 376 1.29 -20.10 -2.18
C ALA A 376 0.98 -20.54 -0.73
N GLN A 377 1.82 -20.18 0.24
CA GLN A 377 1.57 -20.45 1.66
C GLN A 377 0.35 -19.68 2.18
N MET A 378 0.18 -18.41 1.81
CA MET A 378 -0.99 -17.60 2.17
C MET A 378 -2.28 -18.21 1.62
N LEU A 379 -2.32 -18.60 0.34
CA LEU A 379 -3.48 -19.22 -0.28
C LEU A 379 -3.86 -20.56 0.37
N LYS A 380 -2.87 -21.36 0.76
CA LYS A 380 -3.09 -22.57 1.55
C LYS A 380 -3.68 -22.29 2.93
N ALA A 381 -3.15 -21.27 3.63
CA ALA A 381 -3.67 -20.85 4.93
C ALA A 381 -5.12 -20.34 4.85
N MET A 382 -5.52 -19.78 3.70
CA MET A 382 -6.89 -19.35 3.41
C MET A 382 -7.81 -20.52 2.98
N GLY A 383 -7.32 -21.77 3.00
CA GLY A 383 -8.14 -22.97 2.71
C GLY A 383 -8.16 -23.39 1.23
N GLN A 384 -7.38 -22.78 0.36
CA GLN A 384 -7.22 -23.22 -1.03
C GLN A 384 -6.25 -24.42 -1.10
N THR A 385 -6.73 -25.60 -0.72
CA THR A 385 -5.92 -26.85 -0.66
C THR A 385 -5.72 -27.52 -2.03
N SER A 386 -6.37 -27.05 -3.08
CA SER A 386 -6.29 -27.63 -4.42
C SER A 386 -5.07 -27.18 -5.24
N MET A 387 -4.29 -26.22 -4.74
CA MET A 387 -3.08 -25.77 -5.44
C MET A 387 -1.92 -26.76 -5.20
N PRO A 388 -1.16 -27.10 -6.27
CA PRO A 388 0.04 -27.91 -6.11
C PRO A 388 1.07 -27.20 -5.23
N ASP A 389 1.93 -27.98 -4.56
CA ASP A 389 3.06 -27.43 -3.80
C ASP A 389 4.03 -26.72 -4.74
N VAL A 390 4.18 -25.42 -4.55
CA VAL A 390 5.19 -24.63 -5.28
C VAL A 390 6.55 -25.00 -4.72
N LYS A 391 7.38 -25.63 -5.54
CA LYS A 391 8.76 -26.01 -5.21
C LYS A 391 9.69 -24.89 -5.66
N PRO A 392 10.59 -24.40 -4.78
CA PRO A 392 11.55 -23.37 -5.15
C PRO A 392 12.57 -23.90 -6.17
N ILE A 393 13.13 -22.98 -6.93
CA ILE A 393 14.39 -23.17 -7.65
C ILE A 393 15.50 -22.71 -6.70
N LEU A 394 16.48 -23.58 -6.42
CA LEU A 394 17.66 -23.22 -5.65
C LEU A 394 18.75 -22.69 -6.60
N GLU A 395 19.15 -21.46 -6.45
CA GLU A 395 20.32 -20.89 -7.11
C GLU A 395 21.53 -20.96 -6.16
N VAL A 396 22.67 -21.43 -6.68
CA VAL A 396 23.91 -21.57 -5.91
C VAL A 396 25.04 -20.77 -6.54
N ASN A 397 25.88 -20.17 -5.70
CA ASN A 397 27.09 -19.48 -6.10
C ASN A 397 28.24 -20.48 -6.25
N GLY A 398 28.64 -20.78 -7.50
CA GLY A 398 29.68 -21.75 -7.79
C GLY A 398 31.07 -21.40 -7.25
N ASP A 399 31.35 -20.10 -7.06
CA ASP A 399 32.62 -19.59 -6.55
C ASP A 399 32.69 -19.55 -5.01
N HIS A 400 31.53 -19.69 -4.36
CA HIS A 400 31.49 -19.71 -2.89
C HIS A 400 32.17 -20.96 -2.31
N PRO A 401 33.04 -20.85 -1.30
CA PRO A 401 33.81 -21.98 -0.78
C PRO A 401 33.02 -23.22 -0.36
N ILE A 402 31.82 -23.03 0.19
CA ILE A 402 30.89 -24.12 0.56
C ILE A 402 30.43 -24.90 -0.68
N VAL A 403 30.12 -24.20 -1.77
CA VAL A 403 29.62 -24.82 -3.01
C VAL A 403 30.78 -25.43 -3.81
N ALA A 404 31.86 -24.68 -3.99
CA ALA A 404 33.06 -25.15 -4.67
C ALA A 404 33.66 -26.41 -4.02
N GLY A 405 33.67 -26.46 -2.69
CA GLY A 405 34.18 -27.63 -1.92
C GLY A 405 33.40 -28.91 -2.13
N LEU A 406 32.17 -28.88 -2.64
CA LEU A 406 31.38 -30.07 -2.96
C LEU A 406 31.97 -30.90 -4.12
N LYS A 407 32.88 -30.32 -4.92
CA LYS A 407 33.57 -31.05 -5.99
C LYS A 407 34.34 -32.23 -5.42
N ASP A 408 35.04 -32.01 -4.27
CA ASP A 408 35.98 -32.91 -3.67
C ASP A 408 35.37 -33.83 -2.59
N ILE A 409 34.07 -33.77 -2.40
CA ILE A 409 33.32 -34.58 -1.42
C ILE A 409 32.57 -35.70 -2.17
N ASP A 410 32.86 -36.96 -1.76
CA ASP A 410 32.17 -38.14 -2.27
C ASP A 410 31.23 -38.78 -1.21
N ASP A 411 31.30 -38.32 0.04
CA ASP A 411 30.40 -38.76 1.11
C ASP A 411 28.98 -38.23 0.89
N GLU A 412 28.06 -39.13 0.52
CA GLU A 412 26.66 -38.80 0.21
C GLU A 412 25.92 -38.17 1.40
N GLU A 413 26.22 -38.59 2.65
CA GLU A 413 25.59 -38.05 3.85
C GLU A 413 26.04 -36.59 4.07
N ARG A 414 27.33 -36.32 3.92
CA ARG A 414 27.89 -34.96 4.02
C ARG A 414 27.38 -34.05 2.91
N ILE A 415 27.25 -34.55 1.67
CA ILE A 415 26.62 -33.81 0.55
C ILE A 415 25.17 -33.46 0.87
N ALA A 416 24.40 -34.43 1.40
CA ALA A 416 23.00 -34.21 1.78
C ALA A 416 22.85 -33.18 2.90
N ASP A 417 23.77 -33.17 3.88
CA ASP A 417 23.76 -32.17 4.93
C ASP A 417 24.06 -30.76 4.40
N ILE A 418 25.10 -30.62 3.57
CA ILE A 418 25.46 -29.32 2.96
C ILE A 418 24.30 -28.82 2.05
N ALA A 419 23.80 -29.67 1.16
CA ALA A 419 22.68 -29.30 0.29
C ALA A 419 21.44 -28.92 1.09
N GLY A 420 21.13 -29.65 2.17
CA GLY A 420 20.03 -29.34 3.07
C GLY A 420 20.19 -27.97 3.75
N VAL A 421 21.41 -27.66 4.23
CA VAL A 421 21.69 -26.35 4.86
C VAL A 421 21.61 -25.22 3.83
N LEU A 422 22.14 -25.40 2.60
CA LEU A 422 22.04 -24.40 1.53
C LEU A 422 20.57 -24.05 1.20
N LEU A 423 19.69 -25.04 1.15
CA LEU A 423 18.26 -24.79 0.92
C LEU A 423 17.59 -24.15 2.13
N ASP A 424 17.82 -24.72 3.31
CA ASP A 424 17.14 -24.27 4.54
C ASP A 424 17.51 -22.83 4.91
N GLN A 425 18.79 -22.44 4.76
CA GLN A 425 19.22 -21.05 4.98
C GLN A 425 18.59 -20.08 3.96
N ALA A 426 18.50 -20.49 2.69
CA ALA A 426 17.87 -19.68 1.66
C ALA A 426 16.36 -19.46 1.94
N LEU A 427 15.67 -20.51 2.42
CA LEU A 427 14.29 -20.40 2.88
C LEU A 427 14.14 -19.43 4.06
N LEU A 428 15.04 -19.53 5.06
CA LEU A 428 15.00 -18.67 6.24
C LEU A 428 15.23 -17.19 5.90
N VAL A 429 16.15 -16.89 4.98
CA VAL A 429 16.42 -15.52 4.55
C VAL A 429 15.22 -14.90 3.84
N GLU A 430 14.47 -15.69 3.09
CA GLU A 430 13.22 -15.26 2.47
C GLU A 430 12.00 -15.26 3.43
N GLY A 431 12.25 -15.47 4.74
CA GLY A 431 11.20 -15.47 5.76
C GLY A 431 10.28 -16.68 5.72
N ILE A 432 10.66 -17.73 5.01
CA ILE A 432 9.87 -18.95 4.88
C ILE A 432 10.12 -19.87 6.06
N LYS A 433 9.07 -20.31 6.72
CA LYS A 433 9.15 -21.22 7.84
C LYS A 433 9.65 -22.60 7.39
N LEU A 434 10.69 -23.12 8.06
CA LEU A 434 11.20 -24.46 7.80
C LEU A 434 10.18 -25.53 8.21
N ASN A 435 10.05 -26.56 7.39
CA ASN A 435 9.23 -27.73 7.72
C ASN A 435 9.87 -28.58 8.82
N ASP A 436 11.23 -28.64 8.86
CA ASP A 436 12.02 -29.40 9.83
C ASP A 436 13.15 -28.53 10.45
N PRO A 437 12.84 -27.61 11.39
CA PRO A 437 13.84 -26.80 12.04
C PRO A 437 14.85 -27.63 12.87
N ALA A 438 14.39 -28.72 13.49
CA ALA A 438 15.26 -29.58 14.28
C ALA A 438 16.31 -30.29 13.41
N GLY A 439 15.89 -30.78 12.24
CA GLY A 439 16.78 -31.36 11.25
C GLY A 439 17.80 -30.38 10.71
N PHE A 440 17.40 -29.12 10.48
CA PHE A 440 18.33 -28.05 10.10
C PHE A 440 19.43 -27.87 11.14
N VAL A 441 19.06 -27.70 12.41
CA VAL A 441 20.04 -27.55 13.51
C VAL A 441 20.96 -28.75 13.62
N LYS A 442 20.41 -29.98 13.46
CA LYS A 442 21.23 -31.21 13.51
C LYS A 442 22.25 -31.28 12.36
N ARG A 443 21.83 -30.93 11.12
CA ARG A 443 22.72 -30.86 9.95
C ARG A 443 23.84 -29.81 10.18
N LEU A 444 23.44 -28.62 10.60
CA LEU A 444 24.40 -27.53 10.89
C LEU A 444 25.42 -27.95 11.91
N ASN A 445 25.02 -28.55 13.03
CA ASN A 445 25.91 -29.01 14.07
C ASN A 445 26.89 -30.10 13.56
N ARG A 446 26.45 -31.04 12.70
CA ARG A 446 27.36 -32.04 12.11
C ARG A 446 28.41 -31.41 11.20
N LEU A 447 28.06 -30.34 10.48
CA LEU A 447 28.98 -29.63 9.59
C LEU A 447 30.00 -28.75 10.33
N LEU A 448 29.67 -28.27 11.53
CA LEU A 448 30.55 -27.45 12.37
C LEU A 448 31.56 -28.30 13.18
N VAL A 449 31.26 -29.57 13.39
CA VAL A 449 32.20 -30.52 14.03
C VAL A 449 33.07 -31.14 12.95
N LYS A 450 34.41 -30.91 13.04
CA LYS A 450 35.38 -31.46 12.09
C LYS A 450 35.54 -32.98 12.24
#